data_adce85a3dcdb4ce4eb1d580afec1eba1
#
_entry.id   adce85a3dcdb4ce4eb1d580afec1eba1
#
_cell.length_a   1.000
_cell.length_b   1.000
_cell.length_c   1.000
_cell.angle_alpha   90.00
_cell.angle_beta   90.00
_cell.angle_gamma   90.00
#
_symmetry.space_group_name_H-M   'P 1'
#
loop_
_entity.id
_entity.type
_entity.pdbx_description
1 polymer ?
#
loop_
_entity_poly.entity_id
_entity_poly.type
_entity_poly.pdbx_seq_one_letter_code
_entity_poly.pdbx_strand_id
1 'polypeptide(L)'
;MHRELDGVSETDFNSLLDTSRHRRALQSAYNTKAMIVAGGGKGRWFDKTPQNVYGLLLLAGMYPEAKFIHLRRHPLNVVASLKAGVVMPPHSVLAGINTWLEAVIIIKEYEQAWPDRLLNVSYEQFTENPRAELERILEFIEEPWEQQLLDGPKIHVEQNKYVNELTEDEVTLVRSMLGDMMALYGYS
;
A
#
# COMPACT_ATOMS: atom_id res chain seq x y z
N MET A 1 -16.65 4.67 4.15
CA MET A 1 -16.12 4.77 2.78
C MET A 1 -16.22 6.23 2.39
N HIS A 2 -15.13 6.86 1.99
CA HIS A 2 -15.10 8.29 1.65
C HIS A 2 -15.54 8.52 0.19
N ARG A 3 -16.79 8.16 -0.13
CA ARG A 3 -17.38 8.27 -1.48
C ARG A 3 -17.33 9.70 -2.05
N GLU A 4 -17.35 10.70 -1.18
CA GLU A 4 -17.20 12.10 -1.57
C GLU A 4 -15.86 12.41 -2.24
N LEU A 5 -14.80 11.70 -1.83
CA LEU A 5 -13.46 11.85 -2.42
C LEU A 5 -13.35 11.22 -3.81
N ASP A 6 -14.13 10.17 -4.05
CA ASP A 6 -14.12 9.46 -5.34
C ASP A 6 -15.09 10.10 -6.37
N GLY A 7 -15.87 11.10 -5.95
CA GLY A 7 -16.86 11.80 -6.79
C GLY A 7 -18.06 10.94 -7.23
N VAL A 8 -18.18 9.70 -6.72
CA VAL A 8 -19.33 8.82 -7.03
C VAL A 8 -20.52 9.21 -6.17
N SER A 9 -21.61 9.67 -6.79
CA SER A 9 -22.82 10.08 -6.09
C SER A 9 -23.49 8.91 -5.36
N GLU A 10 -24.28 9.21 -4.33
CA GLU A 10 -25.04 8.20 -3.61
C GLU A 10 -26.06 7.49 -4.53
N THR A 11 -26.66 8.22 -5.44
CA THR A 11 -27.58 7.66 -6.44
C THR A 11 -26.87 6.68 -7.36
N ASP A 12 -25.68 7.04 -7.88
CA ASP A 12 -24.88 6.13 -8.70
C ASP A 12 -24.49 4.88 -7.93
N PHE A 13 -24.04 5.04 -6.68
CA PHE A 13 -23.64 3.91 -5.86
C PHE A 13 -24.81 2.95 -5.57
N ASN A 14 -25.99 3.46 -5.26
CA ASN A 14 -27.17 2.64 -5.04
C ASN A 14 -27.58 1.89 -6.34
N SER A 15 -27.50 2.55 -7.49
CA SER A 15 -27.71 1.89 -8.77
C SER A 15 -26.71 0.77 -9.05
N LEU A 16 -25.43 0.95 -8.68
CA LEU A 16 -24.42 -0.10 -8.80
C LEU A 16 -24.68 -1.26 -7.84
N LEU A 17 -25.17 -0.99 -6.63
CA LEU A 17 -25.58 -2.03 -5.67
C LEU A 17 -26.71 -2.88 -6.22
N ASP A 18 -27.77 -2.24 -6.74
CA ASP A 18 -28.95 -2.91 -7.25
C ASP A 18 -28.68 -3.77 -8.50
N THR A 19 -27.71 -3.34 -9.32
CA THR A 19 -27.39 -4.01 -10.58
C THR A 19 -26.27 -5.04 -10.46
N SER A 20 -25.48 -5.01 -9.38
CA SER A 20 -24.33 -5.89 -9.21
C SER A 20 -24.72 -7.24 -8.58
N ARG A 21 -24.46 -8.33 -9.29
CA ARG A 21 -24.82 -9.70 -8.85
C ARG A 21 -23.92 -10.25 -7.74
N HIS A 22 -22.72 -9.71 -7.56
CA HIS A 22 -21.75 -10.16 -6.56
C HIS A 22 -20.71 -9.08 -6.29
N ARG A 23 -19.94 -9.23 -5.20
CA ARG A 23 -18.98 -8.22 -4.70
C ARG A 23 -17.95 -7.78 -5.74
N ARG A 24 -17.39 -8.70 -6.53
CA ARG A 24 -16.43 -8.37 -7.59
C ARG A 24 -17.05 -7.46 -8.66
N ALA A 25 -18.27 -7.76 -9.10
CA ALA A 25 -18.97 -6.94 -10.09
C ALA A 25 -19.23 -5.52 -9.55
N LEU A 26 -19.67 -5.41 -8.30
CA LEU A 26 -19.87 -4.12 -7.65
C LEU A 26 -18.55 -3.31 -7.57
N GLN A 27 -17.47 -3.93 -7.11
CA GLN A 27 -16.19 -3.24 -6.98
C GLN A 27 -15.65 -2.78 -8.35
N SER A 28 -15.69 -3.64 -9.36
CA SER A 28 -15.26 -3.27 -10.71
C SER A 28 -16.11 -2.13 -11.30
N ALA A 29 -17.43 -2.19 -11.14
CA ALA A 29 -18.33 -1.15 -11.61
C ALA A 29 -18.13 0.17 -10.87
N TYR A 30 -17.91 0.12 -9.55
CA TYR A 30 -17.61 1.29 -8.74
C TYR A 30 -16.28 1.96 -9.17
N ASN A 31 -15.20 1.18 -9.30
CA ASN A 31 -13.92 1.70 -9.71
C ASN A 31 -13.95 2.29 -11.12
N THR A 32 -14.66 1.63 -12.05
CA THR A 32 -14.89 2.17 -13.41
C THR A 32 -15.63 3.51 -13.35
N LYS A 33 -16.68 3.61 -12.51
CA LYS A 33 -17.43 4.86 -12.36
C LYS A 33 -16.57 5.96 -11.77
N ALA A 34 -15.81 5.67 -10.73
CA ALA A 34 -14.89 6.63 -10.11
C ALA A 34 -13.84 7.14 -11.11
N MET A 35 -13.27 6.26 -11.93
CA MET A 35 -12.35 6.65 -13.00
C MET A 35 -12.98 7.57 -14.04
N ILE A 36 -14.21 7.27 -14.47
CA ILE A 36 -14.95 8.11 -15.43
C ILE A 36 -15.17 9.50 -14.84
N VAL A 37 -15.62 9.58 -13.59
CA VAL A 37 -15.85 10.85 -12.88
C VAL A 37 -14.55 11.65 -12.73
N ALA A 38 -13.42 10.99 -12.46
CA ALA A 38 -12.12 11.63 -12.39
C ALA A 38 -11.53 12.08 -13.75
N GLY A 39 -12.28 11.89 -14.85
CA GLY A 39 -11.84 12.27 -16.19
C GLY A 39 -10.91 11.26 -16.87
N GLY A 40 -10.65 10.11 -16.22
CA GLY A 40 -9.91 8.99 -16.79
C GLY A 40 -10.87 7.98 -17.42
N GLY A 41 -10.77 7.74 -18.71
CA GLY A 41 -11.74 6.89 -19.41
C GLY A 41 -11.24 5.51 -19.80
N LYS A 42 -10.07 5.05 -19.35
CA LYS A 42 -9.45 3.87 -19.96
C LYS A 42 -8.87 2.85 -18.97
N GLY A 43 -9.50 1.73 -18.91
CA GLY A 43 -8.91 0.41 -18.87
C GLY A 43 -8.40 -0.09 -17.51
N ARG A 44 -7.54 0.60 -16.81
CA ARG A 44 -6.92 0.11 -15.56
C ARG A 44 -7.22 1.03 -14.40
N TRP A 45 -7.42 0.45 -13.24
CA TRP A 45 -7.59 1.18 -11.99
C TRP A 45 -6.55 0.71 -10.96
N PHE A 46 -6.27 1.59 -10.02
CA PHE A 46 -5.32 1.37 -8.95
C PHE A 46 -6.02 1.59 -7.60
N ASP A 47 -5.81 0.71 -6.66
CA ASP A 47 -6.31 0.83 -5.28
C ASP A 47 -5.14 0.84 -4.31
N LYS A 48 -5.03 1.91 -3.52
CA LYS A 48 -4.06 2.03 -2.44
C LYS A 48 -4.79 2.11 -1.09
N THR A 49 -5.06 0.95 -0.53
CA THR A 49 -5.64 0.78 0.81
C THR A 49 -4.70 -0.09 1.65
N PRO A 50 -4.12 0.42 2.73
CA PRO A 50 -3.15 -0.35 3.53
C PRO A 50 -3.70 -1.68 4.04
N GLN A 51 -5.00 -1.74 4.34
CA GLN A 51 -5.69 -2.94 4.81
C GLN A 51 -5.86 -4.03 3.74
N ASN A 52 -5.58 -3.73 2.47
CA ASN A 52 -5.65 -4.73 1.39
C ASN A 52 -4.73 -5.92 1.63
N VAL A 53 -3.65 -5.75 2.41
CA VAL A 53 -2.77 -6.85 2.79
C VAL A 53 -3.53 -7.99 3.47
N TYR A 54 -4.49 -7.69 4.35
CA TYR A 54 -5.29 -8.71 5.04
C TYR A 54 -6.30 -9.42 4.13
N GLY A 55 -6.66 -8.79 3.01
CA GLY A 55 -7.53 -9.35 1.98
C GLY A 55 -6.81 -9.85 0.73
N LEU A 56 -5.48 -9.93 0.76
CA LEU A 56 -4.65 -10.16 -0.42
C LEU A 56 -5.06 -11.42 -1.21
N LEU A 57 -5.25 -12.55 -0.53
CA LEU A 57 -5.68 -13.80 -1.18
C LEU A 57 -7.07 -13.68 -1.80
N LEU A 58 -7.99 -12.98 -1.14
CA LEU A 58 -9.33 -12.72 -1.67
C LEU A 58 -9.24 -11.85 -2.93
N LEU A 59 -8.46 -10.77 -2.88
CA LEU A 59 -8.23 -9.88 -4.03
C LEU A 59 -7.57 -10.62 -5.18
N ALA A 60 -6.57 -11.46 -4.89
CA ALA A 60 -5.89 -12.26 -5.90
C ALA A 60 -6.83 -13.27 -6.59
N GLY A 61 -7.76 -13.86 -5.85
CA GLY A 61 -8.78 -14.74 -6.39
C GLY A 61 -9.88 -13.99 -7.17
N MET A 62 -10.24 -12.79 -6.69
CA MET A 62 -11.24 -11.94 -7.38
C MET A 62 -10.69 -11.37 -8.70
N TYR A 63 -9.40 -11.04 -8.74
CA TYR A 63 -8.72 -10.40 -9.87
C TYR A 63 -7.47 -11.21 -10.24
N PRO A 64 -7.60 -12.31 -11.00
CA PRO A 64 -6.48 -13.18 -11.35
C PRO A 64 -5.32 -12.46 -12.07
N GLU A 65 -5.65 -11.42 -12.85
CA GLU A 65 -4.67 -10.63 -13.61
C GLU A 65 -4.10 -9.44 -12.79
N ALA A 66 -4.55 -9.24 -11.54
CA ALA A 66 -4.05 -8.14 -10.74
C ALA A 66 -2.58 -8.35 -10.36
N LYS A 67 -1.80 -7.27 -10.46
CA LYS A 67 -0.45 -7.17 -9.93
C LYS A 67 -0.48 -6.40 -8.62
N PHE A 68 0.35 -6.80 -7.68
CA PHE A 68 0.42 -6.22 -6.35
C PHE A 68 1.78 -5.58 -6.14
N ILE A 69 1.78 -4.35 -5.62
CA ILE A 69 3.00 -3.63 -5.25
C ILE A 69 2.99 -3.48 -3.74
N HIS A 70 3.98 -4.08 -3.09
CA HIS A 70 4.19 -3.94 -1.66
C HIS A 70 5.24 -2.86 -1.40
N LEU A 71 4.78 -1.67 -0.99
CA LEU A 71 5.68 -0.61 -0.53
C LEU A 71 6.02 -0.86 0.93
N ARG A 72 7.22 -1.36 1.17
CA ARG A 72 7.72 -1.65 2.51
C ARG A 72 8.59 -0.49 3.02
N ARG A 73 8.57 -0.29 4.33
CA ARG A 73 9.34 0.75 5.02
C ARG A 73 9.96 0.20 6.30
N HIS A 74 11.05 0.82 6.74
CA HIS A 74 11.73 0.49 8.00
C HIS A 74 10.72 0.41 9.17
N PRO A 75 10.70 -0.71 9.94
CA PRO A 75 9.66 -0.95 10.95
C PRO A 75 9.63 0.12 12.05
N LEU A 76 10.77 0.64 12.50
CA LEU A 76 10.79 1.73 13.48
C LEU A 76 10.02 2.96 12.97
N ASN A 77 10.17 3.32 11.70
CA ASN A 77 9.45 4.45 11.11
C ASN A 77 7.94 4.17 10.95
N VAL A 78 7.57 2.91 10.65
CA VAL A 78 6.15 2.51 10.56
C VAL A 78 5.50 2.56 11.93
N VAL A 79 6.14 1.97 12.95
CA VAL A 79 5.63 1.98 14.34
C VAL A 79 5.50 3.42 14.85
N ALA A 80 6.52 4.27 14.62
CA ALA A 80 6.47 5.69 14.97
C ALA A 80 5.31 6.42 14.28
N SER A 81 5.08 6.14 12.99
CA SER A 81 3.98 6.76 12.24
C SER A 81 2.61 6.34 12.76
N LEU A 82 2.44 5.06 13.09
CA LEU A 82 1.21 4.54 13.66
C LEU A 82 0.97 5.07 15.08
N LYS A 83 2.02 5.20 15.89
CA LYS A 83 1.93 5.80 17.23
C LYS A 83 1.52 7.27 17.17
N ALA A 84 2.10 8.05 16.26
CA ALA A 84 1.76 9.47 16.09
C ALA A 84 0.31 9.71 15.64
N GLY A 85 -0.32 8.76 14.95
CA GLY A 85 -1.75 8.80 14.63
C GLY A 85 -2.19 9.91 13.68
N VAL A 86 -1.31 10.40 12.81
CA VAL A 86 -1.61 11.55 11.92
C VAL A 86 -2.64 11.19 10.85
N VAL A 87 -2.57 9.98 10.29
CA VAL A 87 -3.45 9.52 9.20
C VAL A 87 -4.49 8.51 9.68
N MET A 88 -4.14 7.76 10.70
CA MET A 88 -4.99 6.75 11.34
C MET A 88 -5.04 7.04 12.85
N PRO A 89 -6.05 6.57 13.58
CA PRO A 89 -6.06 6.70 15.04
C PRO A 89 -4.75 6.18 15.65
N PRO A 90 -4.23 6.82 16.72
CA PRO A 90 -2.97 6.41 17.33
C PRO A 90 -3.00 4.94 17.79
N HIS A 91 -1.91 4.24 17.54
CA HIS A 91 -1.73 2.85 17.95
C HIS A 91 -0.74 2.77 19.12
N SER A 92 -0.86 1.76 19.96
CA SER A 92 0.24 1.40 20.86
C SER A 92 1.44 0.87 20.05
N VAL A 93 2.64 0.94 20.62
CA VAL A 93 3.85 0.41 19.98
C VAL A 93 3.69 -1.08 19.65
N LEU A 94 3.12 -1.87 20.56
CA LEU A 94 2.85 -3.30 20.32
C LEU A 94 1.87 -3.53 19.17
N ALA A 95 0.83 -2.72 19.06
CA ALA A 95 -0.09 -2.82 17.92
C ALA A 95 0.60 -2.44 16.60
N GLY A 96 1.48 -1.44 16.62
CA GLY A 96 2.28 -1.06 15.45
C GLY A 96 3.26 -2.16 15.03
N ILE A 97 3.94 -2.80 15.99
CA ILE A 97 4.81 -3.96 15.76
C ILE A 97 4.02 -5.09 15.10
N ASN A 98 2.86 -5.45 15.69
CA ASN A 98 2.02 -6.52 15.18
C ASN A 98 1.54 -6.23 13.75
N THR A 99 1.07 -5.00 13.49
CA THR A 99 0.62 -4.56 12.17
C THR A 99 1.71 -4.73 11.10
N TRP A 100 2.95 -4.33 11.41
CA TRP A 100 4.06 -4.48 10.47
C TRP A 100 4.42 -5.95 10.26
N LEU A 101 4.51 -6.73 11.34
CA LEU A 101 4.86 -8.15 11.30
C LEU A 101 3.85 -8.98 10.52
N GLU A 102 2.56 -8.79 10.78
CA GLU A 102 1.48 -9.47 10.04
C GLU A 102 1.56 -9.16 8.54
N ALA A 103 1.73 -7.88 8.18
CA ALA A 103 1.82 -7.49 6.79
C ALA A 103 2.99 -8.19 6.08
N VAL A 104 4.19 -8.17 6.65
CA VAL A 104 5.37 -8.78 6.00
C VAL A 104 5.28 -10.29 5.92
N ILE A 105 4.66 -10.97 6.92
CA ILE A 105 4.43 -12.40 6.87
C ILE A 105 3.47 -12.76 5.74
N ILE A 106 2.32 -12.08 5.66
CA ILE A 106 1.33 -12.32 4.60
C ILE A 106 1.95 -12.10 3.22
N ILE A 107 2.70 -11.02 3.05
CA ILE A 107 3.35 -10.70 1.78
C ILE A 107 4.40 -11.75 1.40
N LYS A 108 5.21 -12.19 2.36
CA LYS A 108 6.24 -13.22 2.13
C LYS A 108 5.63 -14.54 1.64
N GLU A 109 4.55 -14.99 2.28
CA GLU A 109 3.85 -16.22 1.87
C GLU A 109 3.23 -16.05 0.48
N TYR A 110 2.65 -14.89 0.19
CA TYR A 110 2.10 -14.60 -1.13
C TYR A 110 3.18 -14.56 -2.22
N GLU A 111 4.31 -13.90 -1.95
CA GLU A 111 5.46 -13.81 -2.87
C GLU A 111 6.01 -15.18 -3.23
N GLN A 112 6.10 -16.10 -2.25
CA GLN A 112 6.54 -17.47 -2.51
C GLN A 112 5.56 -18.24 -3.40
N ALA A 113 4.26 -18.02 -3.24
CA ALA A 113 3.24 -18.71 -4.00
C ALA A 113 3.06 -18.13 -5.42
N TRP A 114 3.21 -16.81 -5.59
CA TRP A 114 2.98 -16.09 -6.85
C TRP A 114 4.01 -14.96 -7.07
N PRO A 115 5.29 -15.30 -7.29
CA PRO A 115 6.37 -14.32 -7.41
C PRO A 115 6.16 -13.32 -8.55
N ASP A 116 5.57 -13.76 -9.66
CA ASP A 116 5.35 -12.92 -10.85
C ASP A 116 4.20 -11.89 -10.66
N ARG A 117 3.45 -11.98 -9.57
CA ARG A 117 2.31 -11.12 -9.28
C ARG A 117 2.57 -10.10 -8.17
N LEU A 118 3.73 -10.15 -7.53
CA LEU A 118 4.10 -9.25 -6.43
C LEU A 118 5.44 -8.59 -6.69
N LEU A 119 5.46 -7.27 -6.58
CA LEU A 119 6.68 -6.47 -6.58
C LEU A 119 6.92 -5.86 -5.20
N ASN A 120 8.06 -6.16 -4.58
CA ASN A 120 8.50 -5.47 -3.37
C ASN A 120 9.27 -4.20 -3.73
N VAL A 121 8.85 -3.08 -3.15
CA VAL A 121 9.47 -1.75 -3.28
C VAL A 121 9.88 -1.26 -1.90
N SER A 122 11.12 -0.88 -1.70
CA SER A 122 11.56 -0.19 -0.47
C SER A 122 11.23 1.29 -0.56
N TYR A 123 10.57 1.83 0.46
CA TYR A 123 10.30 3.26 0.59
C TYR A 123 11.61 4.07 0.58
N GLU A 124 12.63 3.57 1.26
CA GLU A 124 13.93 4.20 1.37
C GLU A 124 14.59 4.30 -0.03
N GLN A 125 14.66 3.18 -0.76
CA GLN A 125 15.21 3.16 -2.12
C GLN A 125 14.38 4.03 -3.08
N PHE A 126 13.04 3.96 -2.95
CA PHE A 126 12.16 4.79 -3.77
C PHE A 126 12.40 6.28 -3.54
N THR A 127 12.63 6.71 -2.30
CA THR A 127 12.90 8.12 -1.99
C THR A 127 14.31 8.57 -2.36
N GLU A 128 15.29 7.66 -2.35
CA GLU A 128 16.67 7.93 -2.77
C GLU A 128 16.81 7.98 -4.29
N ASN A 129 16.12 7.10 -4.99
CA ASN A 129 16.24 6.92 -6.43
C ASN A 129 14.87 6.75 -7.13
N PRO A 130 14.01 7.78 -7.06
CA PRO A 130 12.61 7.66 -7.47
C PRO A 130 12.44 7.27 -8.93
N ARG A 131 13.35 7.72 -9.81
CA ARG A 131 13.31 7.39 -11.23
C ARG A 131 13.51 5.90 -11.46
N ALA A 132 14.56 5.32 -10.91
CA ALA A 132 14.86 3.90 -11.10
C ALA A 132 13.75 3.01 -10.53
N GLU A 133 13.21 3.37 -9.35
CA GLU A 133 12.11 2.61 -8.76
C GLU A 133 10.80 2.74 -9.54
N LEU A 134 10.51 3.93 -10.10
CA LEU A 134 9.35 4.11 -10.99
C LEU A 134 9.50 3.31 -12.30
N GLU A 135 10.68 3.31 -12.92
CA GLU A 135 10.96 2.51 -14.12
C GLU A 135 10.71 1.02 -13.84
N ARG A 136 11.19 0.50 -12.68
CA ARG A 136 10.98 -0.88 -12.24
C ARG A 136 9.50 -1.20 -11.96
N ILE A 137 8.77 -0.26 -11.36
CA ILE A 137 7.33 -0.39 -11.12
C ILE A 137 6.57 -0.43 -12.43
N LEU A 138 6.85 0.48 -13.35
CA LEU A 138 6.18 0.56 -14.64
C LEU A 138 6.44 -0.68 -15.51
N GLU A 139 7.67 -1.18 -15.53
CA GLU A 139 8.01 -2.44 -16.18
C GLU A 139 7.17 -3.60 -15.61
N PHE A 140 7.11 -3.69 -14.28
CA PHE A 140 6.32 -4.73 -13.61
C PHE A 140 4.82 -4.64 -13.94
N ILE A 141 4.23 -3.46 -13.99
CA ILE A 141 2.82 -3.29 -14.32
C ILE A 141 2.55 -3.17 -15.83
N GLU A 142 3.59 -3.26 -16.67
CA GLU A 142 3.50 -3.18 -18.14
C GLU A 142 2.90 -1.85 -18.64
N GLU A 143 3.34 -0.75 -18.04
CA GLU A 143 2.95 0.60 -18.44
C GLU A 143 4.14 1.36 -18.99
N PRO A 144 3.94 2.21 -20.01
CA PRO A 144 5.01 2.99 -20.58
C PRO A 144 5.49 4.10 -19.63
N TRP A 145 6.76 4.47 -19.78
CA TRP A 145 7.30 5.65 -19.11
C TRP A 145 6.68 6.93 -19.67
N GLU A 146 6.22 7.81 -18.77
CA GLU A 146 5.80 9.16 -19.10
C GLU A 146 6.67 10.18 -18.35
N GLN A 147 7.21 11.18 -19.06
CA GLN A 147 8.12 12.18 -18.48
C GLN A 147 7.49 12.94 -17.30
N GLN A 148 6.19 13.17 -17.35
CA GLN A 148 5.42 13.89 -16.32
C GLN A 148 5.37 13.18 -14.96
N LEU A 149 5.72 11.90 -14.89
CA LEU A 149 5.73 11.14 -13.63
C LEU A 149 6.67 11.71 -12.57
N LEU A 150 7.74 12.38 -13.01
CA LEU A 150 8.69 13.06 -12.12
C LEU A 150 8.33 14.52 -11.85
N ASP A 151 7.40 15.09 -12.61
CA ASP A 151 6.95 16.48 -12.44
C ASP A 151 5.89 16.62 -11.33
N GLY A 152 5.55 15.51 -10.68
CA GLY A 152 4.59 15.42 -9.58
C GLY A 152 5.04 16.08 -8.28
N PRO A 153 4.27 15.92 -7.20
CA PRO A 153 4.61 16.49 -5.91
C PRO A 153 5.99 15.99 -5.44
N LYS A 154 6.78 16.90 -4.86
CA LYS A 154 8.11 16.57 -4.34
C LYS A 154 8.01 15.40 -3.36
N ILE A 155 8.79 14.37 -3.60
CA ILE A 155 8.92 13.24 -2.70
C ILE A 155 9.61 13.73 -1.43
N HIS A 156 8.89 13.76 -0.33
CA HIS A 156 9.46 14.09 0.97
C HIS A 156 10.17 12.86 1.52
N VAL A 157 11.49 12.97 1.68
CA VAL A 157 12.29 11.94 2.34
C VAL A 157 12.06 12.06 3.84
N GLU A 158 11.22 11.20 4.40
CA GLU A 158 10.99 11.13 5.84
C GLU A 158 11.72 9.91 6.41
N GLN A 159 13.03 10.07 6.57
CA GLN A 159 13.89 9.09 7.24
C GLN A 159 14.00 9.44 8.73
N ASN A 160 14.13 8.41 9.56
CA ASN A 160 14.38 8.53 11.00
C ASN A 160 13.27 9.24 11.82
N LYS A 161 12.02 9.20 11.37
CA LYS A 161 10.88 9.72 12.14
C LYS A 161 10.84 9.15 13.56
N TYR A 162 11.23 7.90 13.72
CA TYR A 162 11.22 7.20 14.99
C TYR A 162 12.08 7.89 16.07
N VAL A 163 13.14 8.60 15.69
CA VAL A 163 14.03 9.30 16.63
C VAL A 163 13.29 10.34 17.48
N ASN A 164 12.25 10.96 16.89
CA ASN A 164 11.46 11.98 17.56
C ASN A 164 10.17 11.45 18.20
N GLU A 165 9.70 10.26 17.77
CA GLU A 165 8.38 9.73 18.13
C GLU A 165 8.45 8.55 19.11
N LEU A 166 9.59 7.82 19.16
CA LEU A 166 9.77 6.67 20.03
C LEU A 166 10.80 6.96 21.12
N THR A 167 10.54 6.45 22.31
CA THR A 167 11.54 6.44 23.40
C THR A 167 12.61 5.36 23.13
N GLU A 168 13.73 5.42 23.85
CA GLU A 168 14.80 4.40 23.76
C GLU A 168 14.29 2.99 24.11
N ASP A 169 13.42 2.89 25.13
CA ASP A 169 12.81 1.61 25.53
C ASP A 169 11.88 1.09 24.43
N GLU A 170 11.12 1.95 23.77
CA GLU A 170 10.24 1.56 22.66
C GLU A 170 11.06 1.11 21.44
N VAL A 171 12.15 1.79 21.12
CA VAL A 171 13.08 1.36 20.05
C VAL A 171 13.68 0.00 20.37
N THR A 172 14.12 -0.20 21.61
CA THR A 172 14.66 -1.48 22.08
C THR A 172 13.61 -2.58 21.98
N LEU A 173 12.37 -2.31 22.37
CA LEU A 173 11.26 -3.25 22.25
C LEU A 173 11.01 -3.64 20.77
N VAL A 174 10.93 -2.67 19.86
CA VAL A 174 10.74 -2.94 18.43
C VAL A 174 11.86 -3.82 17.89
N ARG A 175 13.11 -3.49 18.20
CA ARG A 175 14.28 -4.26 17.76
C ARG A 175 14.30 -5.66 18.34
N SER A 176 13.94 -5.83 19.61
CA SER A 176 13.90 -7.16 20.26
C SER A 176 12.83 -8.07 19.66
N MET A 177 11.70 -7.51 19.24
CA MET A 177 10.60 -8.28 18.67
C MET A 177 10.71 -8.52 17.16
N LEU A 178 11.34 -7.61 16.42
CA LEU A 178 11.40 -7.64 14.96
C LEU A 178 12.81 -7.88 14.39
N GLY A 179 13.84 -8.03 15.25
CA GLY A 179 15.24 -8.07 14.82
C GLY A 179 15.54 -9.07 13.70
N ASP A 180 15.04 -10.29 13.80
CA ASP A 180 15.24 -11.32 12.78
C ASP A 180 14.58 -10.94 11.45
N MET A 181 13.36 -10.39 11.51
CA MET A 181 12.65 -9.93 10.32
C MET A 181 13.29 -8.67 9.74
N MET A 182 13.78 -7.78 10.59
CA MET A 182 14.54 -6.60 10.17
C MET A 182 15.77 -7.00 9.36
N ALA A 183 16.57 -7.92 9.92
CA ALA A 183 17.77 -8.43 9.26
C ALA A 183 17.46 -9.10 7.92
N LEU A 184 16.37 -9.89 7.83
CA LEU A 184 15.92 -10.52 6.59
C LEU A 184 15.65 -9.50 5.47
N TYR A 185 15.17 -8.31 5.83
CA TYR A 185 14.87 -7.24 4.88
C TYR A 185 15.97 -6.18 4.77
N GLY A 186 17.14 -6.41 5.38
CA GLY A 186 18.30 -5.51 5.32
C GLY A 186 18.14 -4.23 6.15
N TYR A 187 17.28 -4.25 7.17
CA TYR A 187 17.14 -3.17 8.14
C TYR A 187 18.02 -3.42 9.38
N SER A 188 18.55 -2.37 9.97
CA SER A 188 19.42 -2.40 11.17
C SER A 188 18.81 -1.62 12.36
#